data_daf11ac1cde252a22eaade014ebd3144
#
_entry.id   daf11ac1cde252a22eaade014ebd3144
#
_cell.length_a   1.000
_cell.length_b   1.000
_cell.length_c   1.000
_cell.angle_alpha   90.00
_cell.angle_beta   90.00
_cell.angle_gamma   90.00
#
_symmetry.space_group_name_H-M   'P 1'
#
loop_
_entity.id
_entity.type
_entity.pdbx_description
1 polymer ?
#
loop_
_entity_poly.entity_id
_entity_poly.type
_entity_poly.pdbx_seq_one_letter_code
_entity_poly.pdbx_strand_id
1 'polypeptide(L)'
;LKKLKRAKKIIVAKKVAKSKIPPYLKKDFGVELNYKLWITKGARFKASERNLVSGNLSSQTIVYLSAYLIILNLITIYKIDFLPTLTNDQLGFASTSLSILILLYSQFETAKNHNVRSEKFHQCSLEIAELYNELRMIKTFENVYNPEDKIRKVSEKYDEVLKKHENHQPIDLD
;
A
#
# COMPACT_ATOMS: atom_id res chain seq x y z
N LEU A 1 -8.80 -23.46 -43.70
CA LEU A 1 -9.33 -23.48 -42.32
C LEU A 1 -8.36 -22.87 -41.30
N LYS A 2 -7.04 -23.22 -41.30
CA LYS A 2 -6.04 -22.65 -40.35
C LYS A 2 -5.86 -21.13 -40.50
N LYS A 3 -5.83 -20.58 -41.74
CA LYS A 3 -5.70 -19.12 -41.98
C LYS A 3 -6.91 -18.34 -41.47
N LEU A 4 -8.12 -18.86 -41.62
CA LEU A 4 -9.35 -18.22 -41.13
C LEU A 4 -9.41 -18.18 -39.60
N LYS A 5 -8.98 -19.27 -38.91
CA LYS A 5 -8.89 -19.32 -37.44
C LYS A 5 -7.86 -18.32 -36.90
N ARG A 6 -6.72 -18.15 -37.59
CA ARG A 6 -5.67 -17.17 -37.24
C ARG A 6 -6.15 -15.73 -37.42
N ALA A 7 -6.85 -15.43 -38.53
CA ALA A 7 -7.43 -14.12 -38.77
C ALA A 7 -8.52 -13.76 -37.73
N LYS A 8 -9.42 -14.70 -37.40
CA LYS A 8 -10.41 -14.48 -36.31
C LYS A 8 -9.75 -14.24 -34.95
N LYS A 9 -8.67 -14.97 -34.62
CA LYS A 9 -7.95 -14.78 -33.36
C LYS A 9 -7.27 -13.41 -33.27
N ILE A 10 -6.73 -12.90 -34.41
CA ILE A 10 -6.11 -11.57 -34.48
C ILE A 10 -7.18 -10.45 -34.38
N ILE A 11 -8.34 -10.63 -35.01
CA ILE A 11 -9.45 -9.68 -34.95
C ILE A 11 -10.04 -9.62 -33.52
N VAL A 12 -10.20 -10.77 -32.86
CA VAL A 12 -10.66 -10.84 -31.48
C VAL A 12 -9.63 -10.21 -30.53
N ALA A 13 -8.35 -10.51 -30.71
CA ALA A 13 -7.27 -9.90 -29.92
C ALA A 13 -7.20 -8.37 -30.12
N LYS A 14 -7.35 -7.87 -31.35
CA LYS A 14 -7.44 -6.42 -31.63
C LYS A 14 -8.70 -5.78 -31.05
N LYS A 15 -9.83 -6.49 -31.03
CA LYS A 15 -11.10 -6.00 -30.43
C LYS A 15 -11.01 -5.96 -28.90
N VAL A 16 -10.36 -6.96 -28.28
CA VAL A 16 -10.10 -7.01 -26.84
C VAL A 16 -9.05 -5.96 -26.43
N ALA A 17 -8.01 -5.74 -27.25
CA ALA A 17 -7.04 -4.65 -27.01
C ALA A 17 -7.68 -3.26 -27.16
N LYS A 18 -8.61 -3.09 -28.12
CA LYS A 18 -9.35 -1.82 -28.28
C LYS A 18 -10.34 -1.53 -27.17
N SER A 19 -10.86 -2.59 -26.50
CA SER A 19 -11.75 -2.44 -25.33
C SER A 19 -11.03 -2.12 -24.03
N LYS A 20 -9.69 -2.22 -24.00
CA LYS A 20 -8.86 -1.91 -22.82
C LYS A 20 -8.36 -0.47 -22.75
N ILE A 21 -8.60 0.36 -23.77
CA ILE A 21 -8.31 1.79 -23.69
C ILE A 21 -9.41 2.45 -22.86
N PRO A 22 -9.07 2.96 -21.66
CA PRO A 22 -10.07 3.60 -20.81
C PRO A 22 -10.76 4.76 -21.56
N PRO A 23 -12.08 4.97 -21.38
CA PRO A 23 -12.84 6.01 -22.10
C PRO A 23 -12.29 7.44 -21.89
N TYR A 24 -11.58 7.68 -20.79
CA TYR A 24 -11.01 8.99 -20.47
C TYR A 24 -9.83 9.38 -21.38
N LEU A 25 -9.10 8.41 -21.96
CA LEU A 25 -8.02 8.71 -22.92
C LEU A 25 -8.52 9.29 -24.26
N LYS A 26 -9.83 9.30 -24.49
CA LYS A 26 -10.48 9.95 -25.61
C LYS A 26 -10.96 11.36 -25.30
N LYS A 27 -10.76 11.82 -24.06
CA LYS A 27 -11.26 13.10 -23.59
C LYS A 27 -10.13 14.13 -23.53
N ASP A 28 -10.52 15.37 -23.30
CA ASP A 28 -9.64 16.50 -23.01
C ASP A 28 -8.60 16.16 -21.93
N PHE A 29 -7.37 16.63 -22.11
CA PHE A 29 -6.23 16.40 -21.21
C PHE A 29 -6.54 16.71 -19.75
N GLY A 30 -7.25 17.81 -19.50
CA GLY A 30 -7.64 18.18 -18.14
C GLY A 30 -8.64 17.19 -17.49
N VAL A 31 -9.43 16.45 -18.30
CA VAL A 31 -10.32 15.39 -17.78
C VAL A 31 -9.51 14.15 -17.45
N GLU A 32 -8.52 13.82 -18.27
CA GLU A 32 -7.59 12.72 -18.00
C GLU A 32 -6.76 12.98 -16.76
N LEU A 33 -6.21 14.18 -16.62
CA LEU A 33 -5.43 14.59 -15.45
C LEU A 33 -6.24 14.52 -14.16
N ASN A 34 -7.50 15.00 -14.20
CA ASN A 34 -8.42 14.92 -13.05
C ASN A 34 -8.66 13.46 -12.61
N TYR A 35 -8.82 12.55 -13.56
CA TYR A 35 -8.99 11.12 -13.27
C TYR A 35 -7.71 10.50 -12.70
N LYS A 36 -6.53 10.83 -13.26
CA LYS A 36 -5.23 10.39 -12.74
C LYS A 36 -5.01 10.84 -11.31
N LEU A 37 -5.22 12.11 -11.02
CA LEU A 37 -5.11 12.68 -9.67
C LEU A 37 -6.05 11.97 -8.69
N TRP A 38 -7.31 11.74 -9.09
CA TRP A 38 -8.31 11.09 -8.24
C TRP A 38 -7.91 9.65 -7.89
N ILE A 39 -7.53 8.84 -8.90
CA ILE A 39 -7.10 7.44 -8.68
C ILE A 39 -5.83 7.39 -7.85
N THR A 40 -4.80 8.17 -8.21
CA THR A 40 -3.50 8.12 -7.51
C THR A 40 -3.65 8.57 -6.06
N LYS A 41 -4.43 9.60 -5.80
CA LYS A 41 -4.78 10.01 -4.44
C LYS A 41 -5.39 8.87 -3.64
N GLY A 42 -6.40 8.20 -4.19
CA GLY A 42 -7.07 7.07 -3.55
C GLY A 42 -6.10 5.91 -3.27
N ALA A 43 -5.30 5.53 -4.25
CA ALA A 43 -4.29 4.48 -4.11
C ALA A 43 -3.24 4.79 -3.02
N ARG A 44 -2.81 6.05 -2.92
CA ARG A 44 -1.86 6.47 -1.88
C ARG A 44 -2.47 6.44 -0.48
N PHE A 45 -3.75 6.82 -0.31
CA PHE A 45 -4.46 6.68 0.96
C PHE A 45 -4.59 5.21 1.36
N LYS A 46 -4.98 4.32 0.44
CA LYS A 46 -5.05 2.87 0.71
C LYS A 46 -3.68 2.28 1.06
N ALA A 47 -2.61 2.70 0.37
CA ALA A 47 -1.25 2.29 0.69
C ALA A 47 -0.82 2.72 2.11
N SER A 48 -1.20 3.94 2.51
CA SER A 48 -0.99 4.44 3.87
C SER A 48 -1.71 3.57 4.90
N GLU A 49 -3.01 3.36 4.73
CA GLU A 49 -3.84 2.55 5.62
C GLU A 49 -3.31 1.11 5.72
N ARG A 50 -2.98 0.48 4.60
CA ARG A 50 -2.42 -0.88 4.58
C ARG A 50 -1.12 -0.98 5.37
N ASN A 51 -0.21 -0.01 5.22
CA ASN A 51 1.04 0.01 5.99
C ASN A 51 0.76 0.23 7.48
N LEU A 52 -0.15 1.12 7.85
CA LEU A 52 -0.54 1.36 9.25
C LEU A 52 -1.11 0.09 9.89
N VAL A 53 -2.05 -0.59 9.24
CA VAL A 53 -2.65 -1.84 9.71
C VAL A 53 -1.59 -2.92 9.86
N SER A 54 -0.70 -3.08 8.88
CA SER A 54 0.39 -4.06 8.94
C SER A 54 1.32 -3.79 10.12
N GLY A 55 1.72 -2.54 10.34
CA GLY A 55 2.56 -2.15 11.48
C GLY A 55 1.89 -2.43 12.82
N ASN A 56 0.61 -2.10 12.96
CA ASN A 56 -0.15 -2.36 14.19
C ASN A 56 -0.29 -3.85 14.47
N LEU A 57 -0.61 -4.67 13.46
CA LEU A 57 -0.71 -6.13 13.61
C LEU A 57 0.63 -6.75 14.01
N SER A 58 1.72 -6.34 13.39
CA SER A 58 3.06 -6.82 13.75
C SER A 58 3.41 -6.46 15.18
N SER A 59 3.15 -5.22 15.59
CA SER A 59 3.39 -4.77 16.97
C SER A 59 2.57 -5.57 17.98
N GLN A 60 1.27 -5.76 17.72
CA GLN A 60 0.41 -6.58 18.59
C GLN A 60 0.90 -8.03 18.67
N THR A 61 1.32 -8.62 17.56
CA THR A 61 1.86 -9.99 17.53
C THR A 61 3.08 -10.12 18.43
N ILE A 62 4.02 -9.16 18.37
CA ILE A 62 5.21 -9.14 19.22
C ILE A 62 4.82 -9.05 20.70
N VAL A 63 3.86 -8.18 21.04
CA VAL A 63 3.36 -8.03 22.44
C VAL A 63 2.77 -9.33 22.95
N TYR A 64 1.89 -9.98 22.18
CA TYR A 64 1.29 -11.26 22.60
C TYR A 64 2.33 -12.37 22.73
N LEU A 65 3.24 -12.51 21.79
CA LEU A 65 4.31 -13.51 21.87
C LEU A 65 5.22 -13.28 23.08
N SER A 66 5.53 -12.02 23.40
CA SER A 66 6.31 -11.65 24.59
C SER A 66 5.56 -11.99 25.88
N ALA A 67 4.24 -11.75 25.94
CA ALA A 67 3.41 -12.12 27.08
C ALA A 67 3.38 -13.64 27.30
N TYR A 68 3.22 -14.43 26.22
CA TYR A 68 3.30 -15.89 26.30
C TYR A 68 4.67 -16.38 26.79
N LEU A 69 5.76 -15.75 26.33
CA LEU A 69 7.11 -16.08 26.79
C LEU A 69 7.27 -15.84 28.30
N ILE A 70 6.74 -14.73 28.83
CA ILE A 70 6.76 -14.44 30.26
C ILE A 70 6.01 -15.51 31.04
N ILE A 71 4.80 -15.89 30.57
CA ILE A 71 3.99 -16.94 31.21
C ILE A 71 4.74 -18.27 31.23
N LEU A 72 5.36 -18.69 30.13
CA LEU A 72 6.16 -19.92 30.07
C LEU A 72 7.32 -19.90 31.07
N ASN A 73 8.02 -18.78 31.18
CA ASN A 73 9.11 -18.62 32.15
C ASN A 73 8.61 -18.69 33.60
N LEU A 74 7.45 -18.09 33.93
CA LEU A 74 6.85 -18.19 35.25
C LEU A 74 6.47 -19.63 35.59
N ILE A 75 5.86 -20.38 34.67
CA ILE A 75 5.54 -21.81 34.87
C ILE A 75 6.81 -22.60 35.21
N THR A 76 7.89 -22.35 34.49
CA THR A 76 9.18 -23.03 34.69
C THR A 76 9.80 -22.69 36.05
N ILE A 77 9.81 -21.41 36.44
CA ILE A 77 10.40 -20.94 37.72
C ILE A 77 9.64 -21.46 38.93
N TYR A 78 8.31 -21.37 38.87
CA TYR A 78 7.45 -21.81 40.02
C TYR A 78 7.15 -23.31 40.02
N LYS A 79 7.70 -24.08 39.08
CA LYS A 79 7.51 -25.52 38.93
C LYS A 79 6.03 -25.93 38.98
N ILE A 80 5.20 -25.17 38.29
CA ILE A 80 3.76 -25.44 38.22
C ILE A 80 3.56 -26.67 37.34
N ASP A 81 3.04 -27.76 37.89
CA ASP A 81 2.73 -29.01 37.16
C ASP A 81 1.48 -28.85 36.29
N PHE A 82 1.54 -27.91 35.34
CA PHE A 82 0.45 -27.64 34.40
C PHE A 82 0.40 -28.66 33.26
N LEU A 83 1.55 -29.22 32.89
CA LEU A 83 1.72 -30.23 31.85
C LEU A 83 2.61 -31.37 32.35
N PRO A 84 2.00 -32.43 32.93
CA PRO A 84 2.78 -33.53 33.53
C PRO A 84 3.69 -34.30 32.56
N THR A 85 3.54 -34.04 31.25
CA THR A 85 4.34 -34.67 30.18
C THR A 85 5.60 -33.91 29.80
N LEU A 86 5.78 -32.65 30.25
CA LEU A 86 6.91 -31.79 29.89
C LEU A 86 7.86 -31.60 31.07
N THR A 87 9.14 -31.84 30.85
CA THR A 87 10.17 -31.56 31.85
C THR A 87 10.53 -30.08 31.87
N ASN A 88 11.04 -29.58 33.02
CA ASN A 88 11.51 -28.19 33.14
C ASN A 88 12.60 -27.81 32.12
N ASP A 89 13.45 -28.79 31.76
CA ASP A 89 14.50 -28.59 30.73
C ASP A 89 13.90 -28.38 29.33
N GLN A 90 12.84 -29.12 29.00
CA GLN A 90 12.12 -28.95 27.74
C GLN A 90 11.40 -27.59 27.68
N LEU A 91 10.80 -27.16 28.78
CA LEU A 91 10.18 -25.83 28.89
C LEU A 91 11.23 -24.71 28.79
N GLY A 92 12.38 -24.88 29.44
CA GLY A 92 13.52 -23.97 29.36
C GLY A 92 14.06 -23.83 27.92
N PHE A 93 14.24 -24.96 27.24
CA PHE A 93 14.66 -24.96 25.82
C PHE A 93 13.63 -24.29 24.91
N ALA A 94 12.35 -24.60 25.11
CA ALA A 94 11.28 -24.00 24.32
C ALA A 94 11.20 -22.49 24.52
N SER A 95 11.27 -22.00 25.76
CA SER A 95 11.23 -20.57 26.07
C SER A 95 12.43 -19.83 25.51
N THR A 96 13.63 -20.40 25.59
CA THR A 96 14.85 -19.80 25.01
C THR A 96 14.76 -19.75 23.48
N SER A 97 14.32 -20.82 22.85
CA SER A 97 14.12 -20.86 21.39
C SER A 97 13.09 -19.85 20.93
N LEU A 98 11.97 -19.73 21.64
CA LEU A 98 10.92 -18.76 21.34
C LEU A 98 11.42 -17.33 21.51
N SER A 99 12.22 -17.03 22.55
CA SER A 99 12.77 -15.70 22.76
C SER A 99 13.67 -15.24 21.60
N ILE A 100 14.50 -16.16 21.07
CA ILE A 100 15.34 -15.88 19.89
C ILE A 100 14.48 -15.60 18.65
N LEU A 101 13.42 -16.39 18.43
CA LEU A 101 12.51 -16.19 17.30
C LEU A 101 11.77 -14.85 17.41
N ILE A 102 11.29 -14.47 18.59
CA ILE A 102 10.64 -13.18 18.83
C ILE A 102 11.61 -12.03 18.52
N LEU A 103 12.85 -12.14 18.97
CA LEU A 103 13.87 -11.13 18.72
C LEU A 103 14.13 -10.96 17.22
N LEU A 104 14.35 -12.06 16.49
CA LEU A 104 14.55 -12.03 15.05
C LEU A 104 13.34 -11.44 14.33
N TYR A 105 12.13 -11.90 14.66
CA TYR A 105 10.89 -11.37 14.09
C TYR A 105 10.74 -9.86 14.33
N SER A 106 10.99 -9.41 15.57
CA SER A 106 10.93 -8.00 15.92
C SER A 106 11.91 -7.15 15.09
N GLN A 107 13.14 -7.63 14.87
CA GLN A 107 14.13 -6.94 14.04
C GLN A 107 13.68 -6.85 12.57
N PHE A 108 13.15 -7.93 11.99
CA PHE A 108 12.63 -7.93 10.62
C PHE A 108 11.44 -6.98 10.44
N GLU A 109 10.51 -6.96 11.40
CA GLU A 109 9.35 -6.07 11.33
C GLU A 109 9.75 -4.60 11.50
N THR A 110 10.67 -4.30 12.39
CA THR A 110 11.22 -2.94 12.58
C THR A 110 11.90 -2.44 11.30
N ALA A 111 12.65 -3.31 10.60
CA ALA A 111 13.32 -2.95 9.35
C ALA A 111 12.35 -2.58 8.21
N LYS A 112 11.11 -3.06 8.23
CA LYS A 112 10.08 -2.72 7.24
C LYS A 112 9.59 -1.27 7.34
N ASN A 113 9.76 -0.62 8.49
CA ASN A 113 9.42 0.79 8.74
C ASN A 113 7.97 1.14 8.35
N HIS A 114 7.01 0.27 8.68
CA HIS A 114 5.61 0.41 8.27
C HIS A 114 5.01 1.77 8.60
N ASN A 115 5.25 2.31 9.81
CA ASN A 115 4.71 3.58 10.25
C ASN A 115 5.28 4.76 9.43
N VAL A 116 6.59 4.75 9.17
CA VAL A 116 7.25 5.79 8.35
C VAL A 116 6.75 5.74 6.90
N ARG A 117 6.56 4.54 6.34
CA ARG A 117 6.01 4.37 4.99
C ARG A 117 4.55 4.81 4.93
N SER A 118 3.75 4.47 5.95
CA SER A 118 2.36 4.93 6.06
C SER A 118 2.29 6.45 6.02
N GLU A 119 3.10 7.14 6.83
CA GLU A 119 3.14 8.60 6.88
C GLU A 119 3.54 9.21 5.54
N LYS A 120 4.58 8.67 4.88
CA LYS A 120 5.01 9.14 3.55
C LYS A 120 3.91 8.99 2.49
N PHE A 121 3.17 7.87 2.50
CA PHE A 121 2.03 7.69 1.59
C PHE A 121 0.89 8.64 1.92
N HIS A 122 0.64 8.90 3.20
CA HIS A 122 -0.38 9.85 3.64
C HIS A 122 -0.06 11.27 3.16
N GLN A 123 1.17 11.74 3.39
CA GLN A 123 1.63 13.06 2.93
C GLN A 123 1.54 13.18 1.40
N CYS A 124 1.99 12.17 0.66
CA CYS A 124 1.86 12.14 -0.80
C CYS A 124 0.39 12.26 -1.24
N SER A 125 -0.53 11.57 -0.58
CA SER A 125 -1.96 11.63 -0.92
C SER A 125 -2.57 13.00 -0.63
N LEU A 126 -2.11 13.71 0.41
CA LEU A 126 -2.53 15.08 0.69
C LEU A 126 -2.01 16.06 -0.36
N GLU A 127 -0.73 15.98 -0.75
CA GLU A 127 -0.15 16.80 -1.82
C GLU A 127 -0.95 16.60 -3.14
N ILE A 128 -1.30 15.36 -3.49
CA ILE A 128 -2.13 15.07 -4.68
C ILE A 128 -3.57 15.58 -4.50
N ALA A 129 -4.13 15.53 -3.29
CA ALA A 129 -5.46 16.06 -3.02
C ALA A 129 -5.53 17.59 -3.22
N GLU A 130 -4.49 18.33 -2.86
CA GLU A 130 -4.38 19.77 -3.11
C GLU A 130 -4.36 20.05 -4.62
N LEU A 131 -3.55 19.33 -5.40
CA LEU A 131 -3.51 19.47 -6.86
C LEU A 131 -4.85 19.10 -7.52
N TYR A 132 -5.54 18.09 -7.01
CA TYR A 132 -6.87 17.73 -7.47
C TYR A 132 -7.88 18.85 -7.24
N ASN A 133 -7.82 19.50 -6.07
CA ASN A 133 -8.69 20.65 -5.76
C ASN A 133 -8.31 21.89 -6.59
N GLU A 134 -7.00 22.17 -6.78
CA GLU A 134 -6.51 23.24 -7.65
C GLU A 134 -7.06 23.07 -9.08
N LEU A 135 -6.95 21.86 -9.63
CA LEU A 135 -7.47 21.56 -10.96
C LEU A 135 -9.00 21.74 -11.05
N ARG A 136 -9.73 21.32 -10.01
CA ARG A 136 -11.19 21.50 -9.96
C ARG A 136 -11.59 22.96 -9.90
N MET A 137 -10.88 23.79 -9.12
CA MET A 137 -11.14 25.24 -9.04
C MET A 137 -10.92 25.90 -10.40
N ILE A 138 -9.80 25.60 -11.09
CA ILE A 138 -9.52 26.10 -12.44
C ILE A 138 -10.68 25.77 -13.41
N LYS A 139 -11.20 24.56 -13.36
CA LYS A 139 -12.27 24.10 -14.26
C LYS A 139 -13.66 24.63 -13.92
N THR A 140 -13.91 24.98 -12.66
CA THR A 140 -15.27 25.32 -12.19
C THR A 140 -15.51 26.81 -12.07
N PHE A 141 -14.52 27.56 -11.60
CA PHE A 141 -14.71 28.95 -11.19
C PHE A 141 -13.94 29.97 -12.03
N GLU A 142 -12.96 29.54 -12.78
CA GLU A 142 -12.13 30.46 -13.53
C GLU A 142 -12.64 30.62 -14.97
N ASN A 143 -13.25 31.78 -15.27
CA ASN A 143 -13.39 32.30 -16.63
C ASN A 143 -12.01 32.79 -17.11
N VAL A 144 -11.04 31.89 -17.22
CA VAL A 144 -9.63 32.25 -17.44
C VAL A 144 -9.33 32.36 -18.92
N TYR A 145 -8.71 33.48 -19.25
CA TYR A 145 -7.91 33.62 -20.47
C TYR A 145 -6.75 32.65 -20.38
N ASN A 146 -6.77 31.55 -21.17
CA ASN A 146 -5.79 30.47 -21.26
C ASN A 146 -5.76 29.45 -20.09
N PRO A 147 -6.78 28.60 -19.96
CA PRO A 147 -6.80 27.54 -18.94
C PRO A 147 -5.72 26.45 -19.16
N GLU A 148 -5.22 26.30 -20.38
CA GLU A 148 -4.25 25.28 -20.77
C GLU A 148 -2.92 25.41 -20.01
N ASP A 149 -2.39 26.62 -19.86
CA ASP A 149 -1.15 26.88 -19.13
C ASP A 149 -1.27 26.52 -17.64
N LYS A 150 -2.42 26.79 -17.04
CA LYS A 150 -2.66 26.43 -15.65
C LYS A 150 -2.77 24.93 -15.46
N ILE A 151 -3.49 24.24 -16.36
CA ILE A 151 -3.60 22.77 -16.34
C ILE A 151 -2.21 22.11 -16.53
N ARG A 152 -1.37 22.69 -17.43
CA ARG A 152 -0.01 22.21 -17.62
C ARG A 152 0.83 22.35 -16.35
N LYS A 153 0.76 23.48 -15.64
CA LYS A 153 1.45 23.68 -14.36
C LYS A 153 1.02 22.67 -13.29
N VAL A 154 -0.27 22.36 -13.21
CA VAL A 154 -0.77 21.32 -12.29
C VAL A 154 -0.21 19.96 -12.66
N SER A 155 -0.11 19.63 -13.97
CA SER A 155 0.51 18.39 -14.43
C SER A 155 2.00 18.29 -14.07
N GLU A 156 2.75 19.38 -14.26
CA GLU A 156 4.17 19.45 -13.89
C GLU A 156 4.38 19.24 -12.38
N LYS A 157 3.59 19.92 -11.55
CA LYS A 157 3.60 19.71 -10.08
C LYS A 157 3.26 18.27 -9.70
N TYR A 158 2.28 17.65 -10.39
CA TYR A 158 1.91 16.26 -10.15
C TYR A 158 3.07 15.30 -10.46
N ASP A 159 3.77 15.49 -11.56
CA ASP A 159 4.95 14.70 -11.92
C ASP A 159 6.10 14.89 -10.91
N GLU A 160 6.27 16.09 -10.36
CA GLU A 160 7.23 16.35 -9.27
C GLU A 160 6.86 15.59 -7.99
N VAL A 161 5.59 15.61 -7.59
CA VAL A 161 5.11 14.85 -6.42
C VAL A 161 5.34 13.35 -6.62
N LEU A 162 5.06 12.81 -7.81
CA LEU A 162 5.31 11.40 -8.10
C LEU A 162 6.79 11.01 -8.02
N LYS A 163 7.70 11.89 -8.47
CA LYS A 163 9.15 11.64 -8.41
C LYS A 163 9.71 11.68 -6.98
N LYS A 164 9.11 12.50 -6.12
CA LYS A 164 9.53 12.70 -4.72
C LYS A 164 9.14 11.52 -3.83
N HIS A 165 8.07 10.80 -4.16
CA HIS A 165 7.50 9.77 -3.30
C HIS A 165 7.61 8.36 -3.89
N GLU A 166 7.67 7.34 -3.01
CA GLU A 166 7.65 5.92 -3.38
C GLU A 166 6.35 5.54 -4.10
N ASN A 167 6.41 4.63 -5.08
CA ASN A 167 5.22 4.14 -5.77
C ASN A 167 4.37 3.24 -4.86
N HIS A 168 3.04 3.33 -5.04
CA HIS A 168 2.08 2.39 -4.44
C HIS A 168 2.15 1.02 -5.13
N GLN A 169 1.62 -0.01 -4.49
CA GLN A 169 1.54 -1.34 -5.06
C GLN A 169 0.26 -1.51 -5.90
N PRO A 170 0.23 -2.47 -6.85
CA PRO A 170 -0.97 -2.71 -7.67
C PRO A 170 -2.24 -3.01 -6.84
N ILE A 171 -2.09 -3.66 -5.68
CA ILE A 171 -3.20 -3.95 -4.76
C ILE A 171 -3.87 -2.69 -4.19
N ASP A 172 -3.20 -1.56 -4.20
CA ASP A 172 -3.74 -0.30 -3.68
C ASP A 172 -4.68 0.40 -4.69
N LEU A 173 -4.81 -0.14 -5.91
CA LEU A 173 -5.67 0.36 -6.98
C LEU A 173 -7.09 -0.25 -6.96
N ASP A 174 -7.29 -1.36 -6.24
CA ASP A 174 -8.57 -2.05 -6.09
C ASP A 174 -9.41 -1.42 -4.97
#